data_b011d91809cc400ceb6e2588404542e5
#
_entry.id   b011d91809cc400ceb6e2588404542e5
#
_cell.length_a   1.000
_cell.length_b   1.000
_cell.length_c   1.000
_cell.angle_alpha   90.00
_cell.angle_beta   90.00
_cell.angle_gamma   90.00
#
_symmetry.space_group_name_H-M   'P 1'
#
loop_
_entity.id
_entity.type
_entity.pdbx_description
1 polymer ?
#
loop_
_entity_poly.entity_id
_entity_poly.type
_entity_poly.pdbx_seq_one_letter_code
_entity_poly.pdbx_strand_id
1 'polypeptide(L)'
;LNERTESYKDILPQLTKLNEQAKQPLSVETYKGKNVIRIALRDIINTLKEKGGIVLCTAIEESVPFTKNKTIVEQYERDLIHFKIKERVIIKQGDKGLFHKGTSKYRKIPKKYFNPNPVQIYGDNVQTIVWGNPDYLIIIRNKNVADSYRKQFELLWDQASKE
;
A
#
# COMPACT_ATOMS: atom_id res chain seq x y z
N LEU A 1 42.04 -29.33 11.29
CA LEU A 1 41.97 -28.07 10.50
C LEU A 1 40.78 -28.04 9.54
N ASN A 2 40.21 -29.18 9.10
CA ASN A 2 39.12 -29.19 8.11
C ASN A 2 37.72 -28.87 8.68
N GLU A 3 37.40 -29.30 9.90
CA GLU A 3 36.06 -29.09 10.50
C GLU A 3 35.76 -27.61 10.79
N ARG A 4 36.76 -26.81 11.16
CA ARG A 4 36.59 -25.37 11.37
C ARG A 4 36.31 -24.62 10.08
N THR A 5 36.88 -25.06 8.97
CA THR A 5 36.73 -24.42 7.65
C THR A 5 35.37 -24.71 7.02
N GLU A 6 34.79 -25.89 7.27
CA GLU A 6 33.43 -26.23 6.82
C GLU A 6 32.36 -25.43 7.59
N SER A 7 32.55 -25.27 8.91
CA SER A 7 31.64 -24.46 9.75
C SER A 7 31.57 -23.00 9.30
N TYR A 8 32.65 -22.41 8.81
CA TYR A 8 32.65 -21.04 8.29
C TYR A 8 31.92 -20.92 6.94
N LYS A 9 31.95 -21.94 6.09
CA LYS A 9 31.26 -21.92 4.78
C LYS A 9 29.75 -21.93 4.93
N ASP A 10 29.21 -22.54 5.98
CA ASP A 10 27.78 -22.58 6.25
C ASP A 10 27.26 -21.30 6.98
N ILE A 11 28.13 -20.67 7.76
CA ILE A 11 27.79 -19.48 8.52
C ILE A 11 27.87 -18.21 7.66
N LEU A 12 28.83 -18.13 6.74
CA LEU A 12 29.01 -16.96 5.86
C LEU A 12 27.75 -16.58 5.05
N PRO A 13 27.04 -17.51 4.40
CA PRO A 13 25.80 -17.19 3.70
C PRO A 13 24.69 -16.68 4.63
N GLN A 14 24.61 -17.22 5.86
CA GLN A 14 23.65 -16.79 6.86
C GLN A 14 23.96 -15.39 7.38
N LEU A 15 25.23 -15.08 7.64
CA LEU A 15 25.70 -13.76 8.03
C LEU A 15 25.53 -12.73 6.91
N THR A 16 25.78 -13.12 5.66
CA THR A 16 25.55 -12.26 4.50
C THR A 16 24.06 -11.94 4.34
N LYS A 17 23.19 -12.94 4.48
CA LYS A 17 21.74 -12.77 4.42
C LYS A 17 21.20 -11.89 5.57
N LEU A 18 21.72 -12.07 6.80
CA LEU A 18 21.41 -11.22 7.94
C LEU A 18 21.90 -9.79 7.73
N ASN A 19 23.07 -9.59 7.15
CA ASN A 19 23.63 -8.28 6.84
C ASN A 19 22.86 -7.57 5.71
N GLU A 20 22.39 -8.31 4.72
CA GLU A 20 21.51 -7.78 3.66
C GLU A 20 20.14 -7.38 4.22
N GLN A 21 19.57 -8.16 5.14
CA GLN A 21 18.34 -7.80 5.86
C GLN A 21 18.53 -6.59 6.77
N ALA A 22 19.68 -6.46 7.43
CA ALA A 22 20.03 -5.31 8.25
C ALA A 22 20.30 -4.03 7.43
N LYS A 23 20.62 -4.16 6.14
CA LYS A 23 20.86 -3.03 5.22
C LYS A 23 19.57 -2.46 4.61
N GLN A 24 18.41 -3.06 4.82
CA GLN A 24 17.16 -2.48 4.35
C GLN A 24 16.64 -1.49 5.41
N PRO A 25 16.71 -0.19 5.14
CA PRO A 25 16.26 0.80 6.09
C PRO A 25 14.77 0.61 6.40
N LEU A 26 14.44 0.53 7.67
CA LEU A 26 13.06 0.60 8.14
C LEU A 26 12.79 2.02 8.61
N SER A 27 11.81 2.68 8.02
CA SER A 27 11.30 3.96 8.47
C SER A 27 9.80 3.85 8.72
N VAL A 28 9.35 4.39 9.84
CA VAL A 28 7.93 4.51 10.19
C VAL A 28 7.61 5.96 10.46
N GLU A 29 6.68 6.51 9.70
CA GLU A 29 6.24 7.88 9.81
C GLU A 29 4.77 7.89 10.25
N THR A 30 4.43 8.80 11.15
CA THR A 30 3.05 8.95 11.64
C THR A 30 2.62 10.41 11.52
N TYR A 31 1.45 10.62 10.95
CA TYR A 31 0.82 11.92 10.78
C TYR A 31 -0.57 11.91 11.41
N LYS A 32 -1.05 13.07 11.86
CA LYS A 32 -2.40 13.21 12.43
C LYS A 32 -3.10 14.48 11.95
N GLY A 33 -4.41 14.43 11.89
CA GLY A 33 -5.25 15.58 11.63
C GLY A 33 -5.73 15.72 10.20
N LYS A 34 -6.18 16.90 9.83
CA LYS A 34 -6.91 17.18 8.57
C LYS A 34 -6.13 16.95 7.28
N ASN A 35 -4.79 16.90 7.35
CA ASN A 35 -3.93 16.79 6.18
C ASN A 35 -3.55 15.34 5.83
N VAL A 36 -3.98 14.34 6.59
CA VAL A 36 -3.56 12.93 6.39
C VAL A 36 -3.88 12.42 4.99
N ILE A 37 -5.06 12.75 4.43
CA ILE A 37 -5.45 12.36 3.07
C ILE A 37 -4.49 12.97 2.05
N ARG A 38 -4.20 14.27 2.17
CA ARG A 38 -3.28 14.98 1.27
C ARG A 38 -1.88 14.37 1.32
N ILE A 39 -1.37 14.09 2.51
CA ILE A 39 -0.04 13.50 2.70
C ILE A 39 -0.01 12.10 2.07
N ALA A 40 -1.00 11.25 2.38
CA ALA A 40 -1.10 9.90 1.87
C ALA A 40 -1.11 9.84 0.33
N LEU A 41 -1.98 10.61 -0.31
CA LEU A 41 -2.14 10.59 -1.77
C LEU A 41 -0.92 11.21 -2.48
N ARG A 42 -0.32 12.27 -1.93
CA ARG A 42 0.92 12.86 -2.45
C ARG A 42 2.11 11.92 -2.34
N ASP A 43 2.22 11.17 -1.26
CA ASP A 43 3.31 10.22 -1.07
C ASP A 43 3.28 9.11 -2.12
N ILE A 44 2.10 8.58 -2.43
CA ILE A 44 1.89 7.63 -3.53
C ILE A 44 2.40 8.20 -4.86
N ILE A 45 1.92 9.39 -5.23
CA ILE A 45 2.30 10.03 -6.49
C ILE A 45 3.80 10.30 -6.54
N ASN A 46 4.38 10.88 -5.49
CA ASN A 46 5.80 11.17 -5.43
C ASN A 46 6.68 9.92 -5.54
N THR A 47 6.22 8.80 -4.98
CA THR A 47 6.93 7.52 -5.06
C THR A 47 6.89 6.92 -6.47
N LEU A 48 5.77 7.07 -7.18
CA LEU A 48 5.54 6.34 -8.43
C LEU A 48 5.66 7.17 -9.70
N LYS A 49 5.64 8.51 -9.62
CA LYS A 49 5.56 9.40 -10.79
C LYS A 49 6.68 9.23 -11.82
N GLU A 50 7.88 8.86 -11.42
CA GLU A 50 9.03 8.71 -12.34
C GLU A 50 9.12 7.31 -12.94
N LYS A 51 8.84 6.28 -12.14
CA LYS A 51 9.01 4.88 -12.53
C LYS A 51 7.71 4.21 -12.96
N GLY A 52 6.59 4.88 -12.73
CA GLY A 52 5.27 4.27 -12.83
C GLY A 52 5.06 3.21 -11.74
N GLY A 53 4.02 2.42 -11.90
CA GLY A 53 3.75 1.33 -10.98
C GLY A 53 2.26 1.13 -10.73
N ILE A 54 2.01 0.31 -9.73
CA ILE A 54 0.66 -0.04 -9.30
C ILE A 54 0.49 0.23 -7.82
N VAL A 55 -0.65 0.80 -7.46
CA VAL A 55 -1.12 0.90 -6.09
C VAL A 55 -2.07 -0.25 -5.82
N LEU A 56 -1.85 -0.98 -4.74
CA LEU A 56 -2.74 -2.03 -4.26
C LEU A 56 -3.45 -1.50 -3.03
N CYS A 57 -4.76 -1.42 -3.07
CA CYS A 57 -5.55 -0.87 -1.98
C CYS A 57 -6.53 -1.91 -1.44
N THR A 58 -6.38 -2.30 -0.18
CA THR A 58 -7.31 -3.18 0.51
C THR A 58 -8.37 -2.38 1.23
N ALA A 59 -9.62 -2.79 1.07
CA ALA A 59 -10.72 -2.38 1.94
C ALA A 59 -10.93 -0.85 2.05
N ILE A 60 -10.92 -0.14 0.93
CA ILE A 60 -11.25 1.28 0.96
C ILE A 60 -12.75 1.52 0.78
N GLU A 61 -13.29 2.43 1.57
CA GLU A 61 -14.56 3.10 1.33
C GLU A 61 -14.26 4.48 0.75
N GLU A 62 -14.19 4.57 -0.59
CA GLU A 62 -13.72 5.77 -1.31
C GLU A 62 -14.56 7.02 -1.05
N SER A 63 -15.82 6.84 -0.64
CA SER A 63 -16.70 7.93 -0.24
C SER A 63 -16.17 8.73 0.96
N VAL A 64 -15.44 8.10 1.87
CA VAL A 64 -14.90 8.74 3.08
C VAL A 64 -13.85 9.81 2.74
N PRO A 65 -12.74 9.48 2.05
CA PRO A 65 -11.77 10.49 1.65
C PRO A 65 -12.37 11.52 0.68
N PHE A 66 -13.26 11.09 -0.22
CA PHE A 66 -13.93 12.00 -1.15
C PHE A 66 -14.79 13.04 -0.44
N THR A 67 -15.56 12.64 0.56
CA THR A 67 -16.38 13.56 1.37
C THR A 67 -15.51 14.50 2.20
N LYS A 68 -14.41 14.00 2.76
CA LYS A 68 -13.50 14.78 3.60
C LYS A 68 -12.69 15.81 2.80
N ASN A 69 -12.29 15.50 1.58
CA ASN A 69 -11.48 16.39 0.74
C ASN A 69 -11.57 16.06 -0.75
N LYS A 70 -12.70 16.40 -1.35
CA LYS A 70 -12.98 16.16 -2.77
C LYS A 70 -11.88 16.65 -3.70
N THR A 71 -11.43 17.89 -3.53
CA THR A 71 -10.41 18.50 -4.41
C THR A 71 -9.11 17.72 -4.45
N ILE A 72 -8.65 17.22 -3.31
CA ILE A 72 -7.42 16.44 -3.22
C ILE A 72 -7.58 15.07 -3.89
N VAL A 73 -8.72 14.43 -3.71
CA VAL A 73 -9.03 13.13 -4.32
C VAL A 73 -9.13 13.26 -5.84
N GLU A 74 -9.82 14.29 -6.34
CA GLU A 74 -9.90 14.56 -7.78
C GLU A 74 -8.52 14.92 -8.38
N GLN A 75 -7.65 15.61 -7.63
CA GLN A 75 -6.28 15.86 -8.06
C GLN A 75 -5.49 14.55 -8.16
N TYR A 76 -5.62 13.69 -7.17
CA TYR A 76 -4.97 12.38 -7.18
C TYR A 76 -5.39 11.55 -8.41
N GLU A 77 -6.68 11.53 -8.76
CA GLU A 77 -7.16 10.83 -9.96
C GLU A 77 -6.52 11.38 -11.24
N ARG A 78 -6.44 12.73 -11.37
CA ARG A 78 -5.74 13.36 -12.51
C ARG A 78 -4.26 12.97 -12.56
N ASP A 79 -3.59 12.91 -11.40
CA ASP A 79 -2.18 12.52 -11.32
C ASP A 79 -1.96 11.05 -11.67
N LEU A 80 -2.86 10.14 -11.26
CA LEU A 80 -2.84 8.74 -11.69
C LEU A 80 -2.88 8.62 -13.22
N ILE A 81 -3.78 9.37 -13.87
CA ILE A 81 -3.92 9.38 -15.33
C ILE A 81 -2.64 9.95 -15.97
N HIS A 82 -2.19 11.11 -15.50
CA HIS A 82 -1.03 11.81 -16.04
C HIS A 82 0.27 10.99 -15.97
N PHE A 83 0.53 10.39 -14.83
CA PHE A 83 1.73 9.57 -14.60
C PHE A 83 1.55 8.09 -14.99
N LYS A 84 0.40 7.72 -15.56
CA LYS A 84 0.06 6.34 -15.98
C LYS A 84 0.18 5.32 -14.84
N ILE A 85 -0.09 5.75 -13.62
CA ILE A 85 -0.14 4.89 -12.43
C ILE A 85 -1.47 4.13 -12.44
N LYS A 86 -1.42 2.83 -12.14
CA LYS A 86 -2.59 1.97 -12.08
C LYS A 86 -2.94 1.64 -10.64
N GLU A 87 -4.20 1.27 -10.41
CA GLU A 87 -4.66 0.80 -9.11
C GLU A 87 -5.41 -0.53 -9.22
N ARG A 88 -5.29 -1.32 -8.19
CA ARG A 88 -6.16 -2.47 -7.90
C ARG A 88 -6.78 -2.25 -6.54
N VAL A 89 -8.09 -2.14 -6.49
CA VAL A 89 -8.81 -1.69 -5.30
C VAL A 89 -9.83 -2.73 -4.87
N ILE A 90 -9.79 -3.12 -3.62
CA ILE A 90 -10.81 -4.00 -3.01
C ILE A 90 -11.79 -3.11 -2.27
N ILE A 91 -13.06 -3.16 -2.65
CA ILE A 91 -14.16 -2.42 -2.04
C ILE A 91 -15.16 -3.36 -1.39
N LYS A 92 -16.04 -2.81 -0.59
CA LYS A 92 -17.12 -3.54 0.06
C LYS A 92 -18.21 -3.93 -0.94
N GLN A 93 -18.77 -5.12 -0.80
CA GLN A 93 -19.93 -5.54 -1.59
C GLN A 93 -21.10 -4.57 -1.40
N GLY A 94 -21.63 -4.07 -2.52
CA GLY A 94 -22.65 -3.05 -2.56
C GLY A 94 -22.13 -1.64 -2.84
N ASP A 95 -20.84 -1.39 -2.68
CA ASP A 95 -20.22 -0.13 -3.06
C ASP A 95 -19.88 -0.12 -4.56
N LYS A 96 -19.67 1.09 -5.09
CA LYS A 96 -19.20 1.32 -6.46
C LYS A 96 -17.84 2.01 -6.38
N GLY A 97 -16.92 1.64 -7.26
CA GLY A 97 -15.68 2.36 -7.45
C GLY A 97 -15.95 3.78 -7.97
N LEU A 98 -15.23 4.75 -7.42
CA LEU A 98 -15.40 6.17 -7.77
C LEU A 98 -14.45 6.63 -8.87
N PHE A 99 -13.29 5.97 -9.02
CA PHE A 99 -12.29 6.37 -9.99
C PHE A 99 -12.51 5.78 -11.38
N HIS A 100 -11.88 6.41 -12.35
CA HIS A 100 -12.02 6.07 -13.75
C HIS A 100 -11.53 4.65 -14.04
N LYS A 101 -12.33 3.85 -14.76
CA LYS A 101 -12.02 2.45 -15.12
C LYS A 101 -10.70 2.27 -15.90
N GLY A 102 -10.15 3.34 -16.47
CA GLY A 102 -8.87 3.33 -17.17
C GLY A 102 -7.64 3.26 -16.23
N THR A 103 -7.76 3.73 -14.99
CA THR A 103 -6.71 3.71 -13.98
C THR A 103 -6.91 2.64 -12.94
N SER A 104 -8.15 2.43 -12.50
CA SER A 104 -8.48 1.59 -11.35
C SER A 104 -9.28 0.36 -11.74
N LYS A 105 -8.89 -0.79 -11.21
CA LYS A 105 -9.62 -2.05 -11.29
C LYS A 105 -10.18 -2.39 -9.93
N TYR A 106 -11.45 -2.75 -9.87
CA TYR A 106 -12.15 -3.04 -8.62
C TYR A 106 -12.47 -4.52 -8.50
N ARG A 107 -12.41 -5.02 -7.27
CA ARG A 107 -13.01 -6.28 -6.84
C ARG A 107 -13.74 -6.06 -5.52
N LYS A 108 -14.68 -6.94 -5.18
CA LYS A 108 -15.58 -6.79 -4.05
C LYS A 108 -15.43 -7.93 -3.06
N ILE A 109 -15.41 -7.59 -1.77
CA ILE A 109 -15.45 -8.58 -0.69
C ILE A 109 -16.74 -8.46 0.12
N PRO A 110 -17.22 -9.54 0.75
CA PRO A 110 -18.38 -9.48 1.62
C PRO A 110 -18.19 -8.49 2.77
N LYS A 111 -19.27 -7.78 3.12
CA LYS A 111 -19.27 -6.77 4.20
C LYS A 111 -18.65 -7.24 5.51
N LYS A 112 -18.85 -8.51 5.87
CA LYS A 112 -18.34 -9.09 7.12
C LYS A 112 -16.81 -9.15 7.22
N TYR A 113 -16.10 -9.06 6.09
CA TYR A 113 -14.63 -9.06 6.03
C TYR A 113 -14.05 -7.67 5.72
N PHE A 114 -14.92 -6.69 5.56
CA PHE A 114 -14.49 -5.34 5.23
C PHE A 114 -13.98 -4.60 6.47
N ASN A 115 -12.76 -4.08 6.38
CA ASN A 115 -12.19 -3.18 7.37
C ASN A 115 -12.19 -1.76 6.80
N PRO A 116 -12.77 -0.75 7.47
CA PRO A 116 -12.84 0.61 6.96
C PRO A 116 -11.48 1.35 6.91
N ASN A 117 -10.45 0.81 7.57
CA ASN A 117 -9.11 1.40 7.53
C ASN A 117 -8.34 0.85 6.31
N PRO A 118 -8.17 1.65 5.25
CA PRO A 118 -7.51 1.17 4.04
C PRO A 118 -6.04 0.91 4.27
N VAL A 119 -5.53 -0.15 3.66
CA VAL A 119 -4.09 -0.38 3.53
C VAL A 119 -3.73 -0.23 2.06
N GLN A 120 -2.76 0.64 1.78
CA GLN A 120 -2.26 0.91 0.43
C GLN A 120 -0.79 0.50 0.34
N ILE A 121 -0.46 -0.26 -0.72
CA ILE A 121 0.90 -0.77 -0.97
C ILE A 121 1.35 -0.19 -2.31
N TYR A 122 2.49 0.51 -2.31
CA TYR A 122 3.05 1.18 -3.49
C TYR A 122 4.57 1.31 -3.39
N GLY A 123 5.28 1.00 -4.46
CA GLY A 123 6.75 0.91 -4.37
C GLY A 123 7.19 -0.01 -3.23
N ASP A 124 8.10 0.42 -2.40
CA ASP A 124 8.54 -0.30 -1.20
C ASP A 124 7.86 0.22 0.08
N ASN A 125 6.67 0.83 -0.07
CA ASN A 125 5.93 1.46 1.02
C ASN A 125 4.60 0.76 1.28
N VAL A 126 4.19 0.79 2.54
CA VAL A 126 2.84 0.44 2.99
C VAL A 126 2.32 1.59 3.83
N GLN A 127 1.10 2.03 3.56
CA GLN A 127 0.44 3.01 4.42
C GLN A 127 -0.96 2.58 4.82
N THR A 128 -1.41 3.09 5.95
CA THR A 128 -2.79 2.93 6.41
C THR A 128 -3.31 4.23 7.00
N ILE A 129 -4.59 4.51 6.73
CA ILE A 129 -5.30 5.63 7.38
C ILE A 129 -6.24 5.02 8.42
N VAL A 130 -6.13 5.50 9.64
CA VAL A 130 -7.03 5.19 10.74
C VAL A 130 -7.99 6.36 10.90
N TRP A 131 -9.23 6.15 10.51
CA TRP A 131 -10.26 7.17 10.60
C TRP A 131 -10.67 7.42 12.05
N GLY A 132 -10.76 8.68 12.45
CA GLY A 132 -11.12 9.07 13.80
C GLY A 132 -11.23 10.57 13.98
N ASN A 133 -11.07 11.03 15.20
CA ASN A 133 -11.00 12.46 15.53
C ASN A 133 -9.87 12.68 16.55
N PRO A 134 -8.64 13.00 16.08
CA PRO A 134 -8.24 13.22 14.67
C PRO A 134 -8.03 11.94 13.86
N ASP A 135 -7.99 12.05 12.53
CA ASP A 135 -7.53 10.99 11.64
C ASP A 135 -6.01 10.79 11.80
N TYR A 136 -5.54 9.57 11.60
CA TYR A 136 -4.10 9.22 11.60
C TYR A 136 -3.69 8.57 10.28
N LEU A 137 -2.45 8.83 9.85
CA LEU A 137 -1.78 8.14 8.76
C LEU A 137 -0.49 7.53 9.30
N ILE A 138 -0.26 6.28 8.97
CA ILE A 138 0.99 5.56 9.25
C ILE A 138 1.59 5.14 7.92
N ILE A 139 2.86 5.47 7.67
CA ILE A 139 3.62 5.05 6.49
C ILE A 139 4.79 4.21 6.96
N ILE A 140 4.93 3.01 6.42
CA ILE A 140 6.05 2.10 6.66
C ILE A 140 6.84 1.99 5.37
N ARG A 141 8.12 2.36 5.41
CA ARG A 141 9.03 2.27 4.27
C ARG A 141 10.00 1.11 4.50
N ASN A 142 9.71 -0.01 3.90
CA ASN A 142 10.55 -1.20 3.94
C ASN A 142 10.07 -2.21 2.90
N LYS A 143 10.97 -2.64 2.03
CA LYS A 143 10.66 -3.56 0.94
C LYS A 143 10.08 -4.90 1.43
N ASN A 144 10.64 -5.49 2.48
CA ASN A 144 10.18 -6.79 2.99
C ASN A 144 8.75 -6.71 3.53
N VAL A 145 8.42 -5.59 4.22
CA VAL A 145 7.07 -5.33 4.71
C VAL A 145 6.13 -5.16 3.52
N ALA A 146 6.49 -4.34 2.53
CA ALA A 146 5.68 -4.13 1.34
C ALA A 146 5.43 -5.45 0.57
N ASP A 147 6.46 -6.28 0.40
CA ASP A 147 6.35 -7.58 -0.28
C ASP A 147 5.44 -8.55 0.49
N SER A 148 5.47 -8.53 1.82
CA SER A 148 4.57 -9.33 2.66
C SER A 148 3.11 -8.91 2.49
N TYR A 149 2.84 -7.60 2.49
CA TYR A 149 1.50 -7.07 2.26
C TYR A 149 1.00 -7.32 0.83
N ARG A 150 1.89 -7.30 -0.18
CA ARG A 150 1.52 -7.69 -1.56
C ARG A 150 1.01 -9.12 -1.62
N LYS A 151 1.69 -10.07 -0.98
CA LYS A 151 1.24 -11.47 -0.94
C LYS A 151 -0.14 -11.60 -0.30
N GLN A 152 -0.39 -10.87 0.78
CA GLN A 152 -1.72 -10.85 1.42
C GLN A 152 -2.77 -10.22 0.50
N PHE A 153 -2.41 -9.13 -0.19
CA PHE A 153 -3.31 -8.50 -1.16
C PHE A 153 -3.69 -9.47 -2.30
N GLU A 154 -2.72 -10.19 -2.89
CA GLU A 154 -3.00 -11.14 -3.98
C GLU A 154 -3.97 -12.24 -3.51
N LEU A 155 -3.79 -12.78 -2.31
CA LEU A 155 -4.72 -13.75 -1.73
C LEU A 155 -6.14 -13.17 -1.63
N LEU A 156 -6.29 -11.96 -1.10
CA LEU A 156 -7.59 -11.30 -1.00
C LEU A 156 -8.16 -10.98 -2.38
N TRP A 157 -7.33 -10.53 -3.31
CA TRP A 157 -7.73 -10.21 -4.67
C TRP A 157 -8.30 -11.42 -5.39
N ASP A 158 -7.69 -12.58 -5.24
CA ASP A 158 -8.14 -13.82 -5.87
C ASP A 158 -9.44 -14.34 -5.28
N GLN A 159 -9.70 -14.09 -4.01
CA GLN A 159 -10.95 -14.45 -3.33
C GLN A 159 -12.08 -13.43 -3.58
N ALA A 160 -11.74 -12.19 -3.98
CA ALA A 160 -12.72 -11.14 -4.21
C ALA A 160 -13.44 -11.32 -5.55
N SER A 161 -14.75 -11.06 -5.57
CA SER A 161 -15.56 -11.13 -6.78
C SER A 161 -15.23 -9.99 -7.75
N LYS A 162 -15.25 -10.28 -9.05
CA LYS A 162 -15.14 -9.24 -10.09
C LYS A 162 -16.35 -8.30 -10.03
N GLU A 163 -16.14 -7.05 -10.40
CA GLU A 163 -17.21 -6.06 -10.57
C GLU A 163 -18.13 -6.42 -11.73
#